data_e5d1a27dc11f49773f55a76c144205b8
#
_entry.id   e5d1a27dc11f49773f55a76c144205b8
#
_cell.length_a   1.000
_cell.length_b   1.000
_cell.length_c   1.000
_cell.angle_alpha   90.00
_cell.angle_beta   90.00
_cell.angle_gamma   90.00
#
_symmetry.space_group_name_H-M   'P 1'
#
loop_
_entity.id
_entity.type
_entity.pdbx_description
1 polymer ?
#
loop_
_entity_poly.entity_id
_entity_poly.type
_entity_poly.pdbx_seq_one_letter_code
_entity_poly.pdbx_strand_id
1 'polypeptide(L)'
;MTGLLKPGPRALRALTTWLPRGQTLPEQAWRARHRAVTWLLLAHAVAFAVVGLMLRSPVTDVLTNAAVPGLGAFAASRGSLSRAVRSGIGAVSLMLTSAVVVHLMNGSIEGHFHFFAMIPIVALYEDWVPFGLAVTVVLLHHGVMGTLEPAAVYDHAGAVSHPWRWAFVHAGFFASACVGAIINWRLHELARDAEMSLTARVRHQAHHDPLTGLPNRTQLLEHAAALLADPARRGRPVAVLLVDLDRFKDVNDVLGHASGDVLLARIGPLMAGAVREDDILCRLGGDEFAAVLSGADEQTALAVARRLLELISVTMDIDGVALNVEASVGVAVSTSLEDVDIDTLLRHADIAMYTAKRARCGYTLYQADQDTSTRERLNLLGEMRQALARDEFVLHYQPKLSLPDGRLIGAEALARWEHPTRGLIAPGEFIPAAESTGLIVPFTLHVLRLAVQQIAVWQEEGRPLSVAVNLSPRCLADPDLTGQVLAILAAYDVPPHLLELEITENTLAHDPERALSTLTALHDAGIAISIDD
;
A
#
# COMPACT_ATOMS: atom_id res chain seq x y z
N MET A 1 -55.84 -37.18 -3.61
CA MET A 1 -54.80 -36.86 -2.66
C MET A 1 -53.61 -36.24 -3.42
N THR A 2 -53.53 -34.97 -3.53
CA THR A 2 -52.40 -34.27 -4.14
C THR A 2 -52.17 -32.98 -3.36
N GLY A 3 -51.44 -33.12 -2.22
CA GLY A 3 -50.90 -32.00 -1.48
C GLY A 3 -49.59 -31.59 -2.11
N LEU A 4 -49.62 -30.73 -3.14
CA LEU A 4 -48.45 -30.00 -3.60
C LEU A 4 -48.00 -29.06 -2.47
N LEU A 5 -46.90 -29.42 -1.78
CA LEU A 5 -46.24 -28.59 -0.79
C LEU A 5 -45.92 -27.23 -1.41
N LYS A 6 -46.68 -26.18 -1.05
CA LYS A 6 -46.28 -24.80 -1.34
C LYS A 6 -44.97 -24.52 -0.62
N PRO A 7 -43.91 -24.18 -1.34
CA PRO A 7 -42.64 -23.83 -0.69
C PRO A 7 -42.87 -22.64 0.24
N GLY A 8 -42.39 -22.74 1.48
CA GLY A 8 -42.51 -21.69 2.46
C GLY A 8 -41.74 -20.42 2.03
N PRO A 9 -42.10 -19.22 2.54
CA PRO A 9 -41.50 -17.95 2.12
C PRO A 9 -39.97 -17.87 2.25
N ARG A 10 -39.40 -18.70 3.10
CA ARG A 10 -37.91 -18.84 3.22
C ARG A 10 -37.31 -19.64 2.05
N ALA A 11 -37.96 -20.69 1.59
CA ALA A 11 -37.49 -21.48 0.46
C ALA A 11 -37.59 -20.71 -0.87
N LEU A 12 -38.63 -19.90 -1.05
CA LEU A 12 -38.77 -19.02 -2.22
C LEU A 12 -37.68 -17.92 -2.22
N ARG A 13 -37.39 -17.31 -1.08
CA ARG A 13 -36.30 -16.33 -0.96
C ARG A 13 -34.93 -16.97 -1.25
N ALA A 14 -34.67 -18.15 -0.73
CA ALA A 14 -33.43 -18.88 -1.00
C ALA A 14 -33.25 -19.21 -2.49
N LEU A 15 -34.35 -19.65 -3.17
CA LEU A 15 -34.33 -19.91 -4.60
C LEU A 15 -34.10 -18.63 -5.45
N THR A 16 -34.74 -17.53 -5.10
CA THR A 16 -34.56 -16.25 -5.83
C THR A 16 -33.17 -15.64 -5.63
N THR A 17 -32.55 -15.85 -4.48
CA THR A 17 -31.15 -15.40 -4.22
C THR A 17 -30.12 -16.30 -4.90
N TRP A 18 -30.47 -17.56 -5.19
CA TRP A 18 -29.59 -18.51 -5.85
C TRP A 18 -29.59 -18.37 -7.38
N LEU A 19 -30.73 -17.95 -7.99
CA LEU A 19 -30.82 -17.77 -9.44
C LEU A 19 -29.82 -16.73 -9.95
N PRO A 20 -29.28 -16.90 -11.19
CA PRO A 20 -28.45 -15.89 -11.83
C PRO A 20 -29.14 -14.54 -11.92
N ARG A 21 -28.43 -13.44 -11.71
CA ARG A 21 -28.95 -12.06 -11.82
C ARG A 21 -29.33 -11.72 -13.27
N GLY A 22 -28.54 -12.20 -14.22
CA GLY A 22 -28.69 -11.90 -15.64
C GLY A 22 -28.10 -10.54 -16.04
N GLN A 23 -27.80 -10.43 -17.34
CA GLN A 23 -27.22 -9.20 -17.94
C GLN A 23 -25.91 -8.71 -17.30
N THR A 24 -25.19 -9.61 -16.66
CA THR A 24 -23.95 -9.30 -15.93
C THR A 24 -22.67 -9.33 -16.79
N LEU A 25 -22.79 -9.74 -18.06
CA LEU A 25 -21.65 -9.84 -18.97
C LEU A 25 -21.11 -8.46 -19.37
N PRO A 26 -19.78 -8.22 -19.21
CA PRO A 26 -19.12 -7.08 -19.82
C PRO A 26 -19.29 -7.07 -21.35
N GLU A 27 -19.32 -5.89 -21.94
CA GLU A 27 -19.57 -5.72 -23.38
C GLU A 27 -18.58 -6.51 -24.26
N GLN A 28 -17.32 -6.54 -23.88
CA GLN A 28 -16.29 -7.29 -24.63
C GLN A 28 -16.55 -8.81 -24.60
N ALA A 29 -16.90 -9.35 -23.44
CA ALA A 29 -17.23 -10.77 -23.28
C ALA A 29 -18.50 -11.13 -24.02
N TRP A 30 -19.53 -10.27 -23.97
CA TRP A 30 -20.75 -10.44 -24.74
C TRP A 30 -20.47 -10.46 -26.25
N ARG A 31 -19.67 -9.50 -26.77
CA ARG A 31 -19.33 -9.46 -28.21
C ARG A 31 -18.60 -10.72 -28.66
N ALA A 32 -17.72 -11.27 -27.84
CA ALA A 32 -17.01 -12.51 -28.16
C ALA A 32 -17.99 -13.69 -28.28
N ARG A 33 -18.88 -13.86 -27.28
CA ARG A 33 -19.89 -14.94 -27.28
C ARG A 33 -20.91 -14.75 -28.38
N HIS A 34 -21.36 -13.54 -28.63
CA HIS A 34 -22.30 -13.24 -29.70
C HIS A 34 -21.74 -13.54 -31.10
N ARG A 35 -20.46 -13.24 -31.33
CA ARG A 35 -19.76 -13.65 -32.56
C ARG A 35 -19.74 -15.17 -32.71
N ALA A 36 -19.44 -15.91 -31.64
CA ALA A 36 -19.43 -17.36 -31.67
C ALA A 36 -20.80 -17.93 -32.06
N VAL A 37 -21.92 -17.40 -31.48
CA VAL A 37 -23.27 -17.78 -31.85
C VAL A 37 -23.58 -17.46 -33.32
N THR A 38 -23.16 -16.29 -33.80
CA THR A 38 -23.37 -15.88 -35.19
C THR A 38 -22.60 -16.78 -36.16
N TRP A 39 -21.34 -17.12 -35.85
CA TRP A 39 -20.55 -18.08 -36.64
C TRP A 39 -21.16 -19.49 -36.63
N LEU A 40 -21.68 -19.93 -35.49
CA LEU A 40 -22.36 -21.20 -35.38
C LEU A 40 -23.62 -21.27 -36.30
N LEU A 41 -24.41 -20.20 -36.32
CA LEU A 41 -25.57 -20.10 -37.26
C LEU A 41 -25.11 -20.15 -38.71
N LEU A 42 -24.04 -19.44 -39.08
CA LEU A 42 -23.49 -19.51 -40.44
C LEU A 42 -23.00 -20.92 -40.80
N ALA A 43 -22.35 -21.59 -39.84
CA ALA A 43 -21.88 -22.97 -40.02
C ALA A 43 -23.09 -23.92 -40.29
N HIS A 44 -24.21 -23.73 -39.57
CA HIS A 44 -25.42 -24.50 -39.84
C HIS A 44 -26.01 -24.20 -41.21
N ALA A 45 -26.04 -22.94 -41.65
CA ALA A 45 -26.52 -22.58 -42.99
C ALA A 45 -25.68 -23.29 -44.08
N VAL A 46 -24.37 -23.29 -43.95
CA VAL A 46 -23.47 -24.01 -44.87
C VAL A 46 -23.69 -25.53 -44.79
N ALA A 47 -23.80 -26.08 -43.57
CA ALA A 47 -24.04 -27.51 -43.39
C ALA A 47 -25.36 -27.97 -44.04
N PHE A 48 -26.44 -27.23 -43.84
CA PHE A 48 -27.72 -27.56 -44.48
C PHE A 48 -27.65 -27.47 -45.99
N ALA A 49 -26.96 -26.48 -46.55
CA ALA A 49 -26.76 -26.38 -47.99
C ALA A 49 -25.97 -27.57 -48.54
N VAL A 50 -24.85 -27.92 -47.89
CA VAL A 50 -23.99 -29.03 -48.31
C VAL A 50 -24.71 -30.38 -48.21
N VAL A 51 -25.36 -30.65 -47.07
CA VAL A 51 -26.09 -31.91 -46.84
C VAL A 51 -27.28 -32.02 -47.83
N GLY A 52 -28.03 -30.95 -48.01
CA GLY A 52 -29.16 -30.95 -48.96
C GLY A 52 -28.72 -31.24 -50.40
N LEU A 53 -27.59 -30.65 -50.86
CA LEU A 53 -27.00 -30.93 -52.15
C LEU A 53 -26.49 -32.37 -52.27
N MET A 54 -25.86 -32.90 -51.23
CA MET A 54 -25.38 -34.30 -51.22
C MET A 54 -26.53 -35.30 -51.27
N LEU A 55 -27.64 -35.01 -50.62
CA LEU A 55 -28.84 -35.83 -50.61
C LEU A 55 -29.71 -35.61 -51.87
N ARG A 56 -29.30 -34.73 -52.80
CA ARG A 56 -30.00 -34.35 -53.99
C ARG A 56 -31.46 -33.86 -53.74
N SER A 57 -31.63 -33.17 -52.61
CA SER A 57 -32.90 -32.55 -52.24
C SER A 57 -33.29 -31.46 -53.24
N PRO A 58 -34.61 -31.16 -53.43
CA PRO A 58 -35.02 -30.02 -54.21
C PRO A 58 -34.36 -28.73 -53.85
N VAL A 59 -33.93 -27.91 -54.78
CA VAL A 59 -33.23 -26.66 -54.55
C VAL A 59 -33.99 -25.71 -53.59
N THR A 60 -35.33 -25.72 -53.72
CA THR A 60 -36.23 -24.96 -52.83
C THR A 60 -36.05 -25.36 -51.38
N ASP A 61 -35.95 -26.63 -51.06
CA ASP A 61 -35.81 -27.15 -49.70
C ASP A 61 -34.43 -26.84 -49.14
N VAL A 62 -33.38 -26.99 -49.97
CA VAL A 62 -32.02 -26.63 -49.61
C VAL A 62 -31.94 -25.14 -49.24
N LEU A 63 -32.53 -24.27 -50.08
CA LEU A 63 -32.53 -22.83 -49.84
C LEU A 63 -33.35 -22.46 -48.60
N THR A 64 -34.54 -23.05 -48.42
CA THR A 64 -35.42 -22.78 -47.29
C THR A 64 -34.76 -23.18 -45.98
N ASN A 65 -34.17 -24.38 -45.91
CA ASN A 65 -33.51 -24.88 -44.70
C ASN A 65 -32.25 -24.08 -44.36
N ALA A 66 -31.42 -23.71 -45.34
CA ALA A 66 -30.23 -22.87 -45.12
C ALA A 66 -30.59 -21.41 -44.81
N ALA A 67 -31.72 -20.91 -45.30
CA ALA A 67 -32.17 -19.53 -45.03
C ALA A 67 -32.46 -19.29 -43.55
N VAL A 68 -32.98 -20.25 -42.80
CA VAL A 68 -33.33 -20.08 -41.38
C VAL A 68 -32.11 -19.65 -40.55
N PRO A 69 -31.02 -20.43 -40.48
CA PRO A 69 -29.82 -19.97 -39.73
C PRO A 69 -29.10 -18.82 -40.42
N GLY A 70 -29.10 -18.74 -41.77
CA GLY A 70 -28.43 -17.68 -42.51
C GLY A 70 -29.03 -16.29 -42.26
N LEU A 71 -30.35 -16.15 -42.39
CA LEU A 71 -31.05 -14.91 -42.11
C LEU A 71 -30.94 -14.54 -40.61
N GLY A 72 -30.99 -15.55 -39.74
CA GLY A 72 -30.78 -15.35 -38.31
C GLY A 72 -29.41 -14.76 -37.98
N ALA A 73 -28.35 -15.32 -38.58
CA ALA A 73 -26.99 -14.80 -38.43
C ALA A 73 -26.87 -13.37 -38.98
N PHE A 74 -27.43 -13.12 -40.16
CA PHE A 74 -27.44 -11.78 -40.75
C PHE A 74 -28.16 -10.75 -39.88
N ALA A 75 -29.36 -11.06 -39.41
CA ALA A 75 -30.14 -10.16 -38.56
C ALA A 75 -29.44 -9.91 -37.20
N ALA A 76 -28.91 -10.98 -36.58
CA ALA A 76 -28.17 -10.88 -35.34
C ALA A 76 -26.88 -10.04 -35.46
N SER A 77 -26.25 -10.01 -36.64
CA SER A 77 -25.02 -9.23 -36.88
C SER A 77 -25.26 -7.72 -37.04
N ARG A 78 -26.50 -7.25 -37.16
CA ARG A 78 -26.82 -5.83 -37.39
C ARG A 78 -26.45 -4.94 -36.20
N GLY A 79 -25.45 -4.09 -36.36
CA GLY A 79 -24.92 -3.20 -35.32
C GLY A 79 -25.93 -2.11 -34.88
N SER A 80 -26.96 -1.81 -35.67
CA SER A 80 -28.04 -0.87 -35.34
C SER A 80 -29.02 -1.37 -34.27
N LEU A 81 -29.04 -2.69 -34.01
CA LEU A 81 -29.92 -3.28 -33.02
C LEU A 81 -29.30 -3.32 -31.63
N SER A 82 -30.13 -3.21 -30.60
CA SER A 82 -29.68 -3.31 -29.22
C SER A 82 -29.12 -4.70 -28.89
N ARG A 83 -28.27 -4.79 -27.88
CA ARG A 83 -27.68 -6.03 -27.37
C ARG A 83 -28.75 -7.10 -27.09
N ALA A 84 -29.83 -6.73 -26.40
CA ALA A 84 -30.91 -7.64 -26.04
C ALA A 84 -31.63 -8.21 -27.28
N VAL A 85 -31.91 -7.36 -28.28
CA VAL A 85 -32.54 -7.77 -29.53
C VAL A 85 -31.64 -8.72 -30.32
N ARG A 86 -30.37 -8.40 -30.45
CA ARG A 86 -29.39 -9.24 -31.15
C ARG A 86 -29.24 -10.62 -30.51
N SER A 87 -29.15 -10.66 -29.16
CA SER A 87 -29.08 -11.91 -28.40
C SER A 87 -30.37 -12.73 -28.55
N GLY A 88 -31.54 -12.06 -28.52
CA GLY A 88 -32.84 -12.71 -28.75
C GLY A 88 -32.94 -13.32 -30.14
N ILE A 89 -32.56 -12.59 -31.19
CA ILE A 89 -32.55 -13.11 -32.58
C ILE A 89 -31.63 -14.33 -32.67
N GLY A 90 -30.40 -14.26 -32.10
CA GLY A 90 -29.46 -15.38 -32.10
C GLY A 90 -30.05 -16.63 -31.43
N ALA A 91 -30.67 -16.47 -30.27
CA ALA A 91 -31.29 -17.55 -29.51
C ALA A 91 -32.45 -18.20 -30.25
N VAL A 92 -33.38 -17.37 -30.74
CA VAL A 92 -34.53 -17.86 -31.54
C VAL A 92 -34.05 -18.59 -32.79
N SER A 93 -33.08 -18.02 -33.50
CA SER A 93 -32.53 -18.63 -34.72
C SER A 93 -31.86 -19.98 -34.46
N LEU A 94 -31.14 -20.15 -33.34
CA LEU A 94 -30.57 -21.44 -32.96
C LEU A 94 -31.65 -22.49 -32.67
N MET A 95 -32.75 -22.11 -32.01
CA MET A 95 -33.85 -23.03 -31.74
C MET A 95 -34.63 -23.39 -33.00
N LEU A 96 -34.88 -22.42 -33.91
CA LEU A 96 -35.48 -22.70 -35.22
C LEU A 96 -34.58 -23.58 -36.08
N THR A 97 -33.23 -23.40 -35.99
CA THR A 97 -32.28 -24.30 -36.65
C THR A 97 -32.41 -25.73 -36.10
N SER A 98 -32.62 -25.89 -34.79
CA SER A 98 -32.86 -27.21 -34.18
C SER A 98 -34.18 -27.82 -34.67
N ALA A 99 -35.24 -27.01 -34.84
CA ALA A 99 -36.48 -27.47 -35.41
C ALA A 99 -36.31 -27.96 -36.88
N VAL A 100 -35.51 -27.26 -37.67
CA VAL A 100 -35.15 -27.70 -39.03
C VAL A 100 -34.42 -29.05 -38.99
N VAL A 101 -33.49 -29.27 -38.08
CA VAL A 101 -32.79 -30.56 -37.91
C VAL A 101 -33.78 -31.68 -37.61
N VAL A 102 -34.72 -31.47 -36.68
CA VAL A 102 -35.77 -32.46 -36.38
C VAL A 102 -36.59 -32.79 -37.62
N HIS A 103 -36.97 -31.80 -38.40
CA HIS A 103 -37.77 -31.96 -39.61
C HIS A 103 -36.97 -32.72 -40.70
N LEU A 104 -35.70 -32.38 -40.93
CA LEU A 104 -34.81 -33.06 -41.85
C LEU A 104 -34.58 -34.54 -41.49
N MET A 105 -34.67 -34.88 -40.21
CA MET A 105 -34.52 -36.24 -39.69
C MET A 105 -35.85 -36.95 -39.45
N ASN A 106 -36.93 -36.46 -40.09
CA ASN A 106 -38.29 -37.03 -40.02
C ASN A 106 -38.77 -37.28 -38.59
N GLY A 107 -38.51 -36.34 -37.68
CA GLY A 107 -38.94 -36.41 -36.27
C GLY A 107 -38.18 -37.39 -35.42
N SER A 108 -37.02 -37.89 -35.86
CA SER A 108 -36.23 -38.85 -35.08
C SER A 108 -35.76 -38.27 -33.75
N ILE A 109 -35.56 -39.15 -32.77
CA ILE A 109 -35.12 -38.75 -31.44
C ILE A 109 -33.72 -38.13 -31.48
N GLU A 110 -32.86 -38.56 -32.38
CA GLU A 110 -31.52 -38.04 -32.62
C GLU A 110 -31.57 -36.57 -33.06
N GLY A 111 -32.54 -36.20 -33.92
CA GLY A 111 -32.77 -34.81 -34.31
C GLY A 111 -33.10 -33.90 -33.11
N HIS A 112 -33.83 -34.43 -32.14
CA HIS A 112 -34.20 -33.69 -30.93
C HIS A 112 -33.00 -33.40 -30.01
N PHE A 113 -31.96 -34.22 -30.03
CA PHE A 113 -30.74 -33.93 -29.26
C PHE A 113 -30.08 -32.60 -29.62
N HIS A 114 -30.37 -32.08 -30.82
CA HIS A 114 -29.87 -30.78 -31.23
C HIS A 114 -30.39 -29.63 -30.34
N PHE A 115 -31.65 -29.68 -29.85
CA PHE A 115 -32.17 -28.70 -28.89
C PHE A 115 -31.37 -28.72 -27.57
N PHE A 116 -31.02 -29.93 -27.08
CA PHE A 116 -30.24 -30.07 -25.85
C PHE A 116 -28.82 -29.55 -26.00
N ALA A 117 -28.22 -29.64 -27.20
CA ALA A 117 -26.92 -29.10 -27.50
C ALA A 117 -26.92 -27.56 -27.61
N MET A 118 -28.02 -26.97 -28.11
CA MET A 118 -28.09 -25.52 -28.36
C MET A 118 -28.50 -24.71 -27.12
N ILE A 119 -29.26 -25.27 -26.16
CA ILE A 119 -29.69 -24.51 -24.98
C ILE A 119 -28.54 -24.06 -24.07
N PRO A 120 -27.47 -24.87 -23.80
CA PRO A 120 -26.31 -24.40 -23.13
C PRO A 120 -25.59 -23.25 -23.87
N ILE A 121 -25.61 -23.26 -25.20
CA ILE A 121 -25.00 -22.20 -26.03
C ILE A 121 -25.79 -20.89 -25.88
N VAL A 122 -27.13 -20.96 -25.84
CA VAL A 122 -27.95 -19.78 -25.55
C VAL A 122 -27.69 -19.26 -24.14
N ALA A 123 -27.52 -20.16 -23.17
CA ALA A 123 -27.19 -19.77 -21.79
C ALA A 123 -25.85 -19.01 -21.64
N LEU A 124 -24.94 -19.11 -22.63
CA LEU A 124 -23.74 -18.30 -22.69
C LEU A 124 -23.99 -16.79 -22.77
N TYR A 125 -25.19 -16.36 -23.20
CA TYR A 125 -25.57 -14.94 -23.15
C TYR A 125 -25.72 -14.42 -21.72
N GLU A 126 -25.93 -15.30 -20.73
CA GLU A 126 -26.17 -14.95 -19.35
C GLU A 126 -27.27 -13.87 -19.20
N ASP A 127 -28.33 -14.04 -19.96
CA ASP A 127 -29.46 -13.13 -20.01
C ASP A 127 -30.76 -13.95 -20.09
N TRP A 128 -31.72 -13.62 -19.22
CA TRP A 128 -33.02 -14.31 -19.14
C TRP A 128 -33.88 -14.14 -20.37
N VAL A 129 -33.74 -13.00 -21.10
CA VAL A 129 -34.56 -12.72 -22.29
C VAL A 129 -34.25 -13.71 -23.43
N PRO A 130 -33.01 -13.85 -23.94
CA PRO A 130 -32.68 -14.83 -24.96
C PRO A 130 -32.94 -16.27 -24.51
N PHE A 131 -32.68 -16.56 -23.21
CA PHE A 131 -32.94 -17.89 -22.65
C PHE A 131 -34.44 -18.23 -22.64
N GLY A 132 -35.26 -17.32 -22.14
CA GLY A 132 -36.73 -17.48 -22.13
C GLY A 132 -37.33 -17.60 -23.54
N LEU A 133 -36.82 -16.82 -24.51
CA LEU A 133 -37.24 -16.94 -25.92
C LEU A 133 -36.88 -18.31 -26.48
N ALA A 134 -35.67 -18.83 -26.18
CA ALA A 134 -35.29 -20.18 -26.65
C ALA A 134 -36.21 -21.26 -26.08
N VAL A 135 -36.50 -21.23 -24.79
CA VAL A 135 -37.44 -22.18 -24.14
C VAL A 135 -38.83 -22.08 -24.78
N THR A 136 -39.30 -20.87 -25.05
CA THR A 136 -40.61 -20.63 -25.68
C THR A 136 -40.66 -21.26 -27.06
N VAL A 137 -39.65 -21.11 -27.90
CA VAL A 137 -39.58 -21.72 -29.22
C VAL A 137 -39.69 -23.24 -29.15
N VAL A 138 -38.96 -23.87 -28.21
CA VAL A 138 -38.99 -25.33 -28.02
C VAL A 138 -40.39 -25.80 -27.58
N LEU A 139 -41.02 -25.11 -26.63
CA LEU A 139 -42.41 -25.45 -26.20
C LEU A 139 -43.43 -25.30 -27.32
N LEU A 140 -43.33 -24.23 -28.13
CA LEU A 140 -44.19 -24.02 -29.27
C LEU A 140 -43.99 -25.10 -30.35
N HIS A 141 -42.71 -25.45 -30.63
CA HIS A 141 -42.41 -26.51 -31.61
C HIS A 141 -43.03 -27.86 -31.19
N HIS A 142 -42.76 -28.31 -29.96
CA HIS A 142 -43.27 -29.61 -29.50
C HIS A 142 -44.78 -29.62 -29.21
N GLY A 143 -45.32 -28.55 -28.67
CA GLY A 143 -46.76 -28.46 -28.36
C GLY A 143 -47.61 -28.22 -29.58
N VAL A 144 -47.31 -27.19 -30.38
CA VAL A 144 -48.14 -26.79 -31.52
C VAL A 144 -47.88 -27.67 -32.75
N MET A 145 -46.62 -27.76 -33.20
CA MET A 145 -46.26 -28.56 -34.38
C MET A 145 -46.48 -30.06 -34.15
N GLY A 146 -46.13 -30.54 -32.93
CA GLY A 146 -46.40 -31.93 -32.54
C GLY A 146 -47.89 -32.30 -32.51
N THR A 147 -48.81 -31.31 -32.49
CA THR A 147 -50.23 -31.52 -32.57
C THR A 147 -50.76 -31.36 -34.03
N LEU A 148 -50.22 -30.37 -34.76
CA LEU A 148 -50.66 -30.08 -36.15
C LEU A 148 -50.10 -31.09 -37.17
N GLU A 149 -48.82 -31.44 -37.03
CA GLU A 149 -48.07 -32.35 -37.88
C GLU A 149 -47.24 -33.35 -37.04
N PRO A 150 -47.93 -34.31 -36.37
CA PRO A 150 -47.20 -35.21 -35.43
C PRO A 150 -46.12 -36.03 -36.12
N ALA A 151 -46.27 -36.44 -37.33
CA ALA A 151 -45.31 -37.22 -38.10
C ALA A 151 -44.06 -36.43 -38.52
N ALA A 152 -44.11 -35.10 -38.50
CA ALA A 152 -42.94 -34.25 -38.74
C ALA A 152 -42.10 -34.03 -37.50
N VAL A 153 -42.69 -34.24 -36.30
CA VAL A 153 -42.06 -34.02 -35.01
C VAL A 153 -41.67 -35.34 -34.32
N TYR A 154 -42.41 -36.44 -34.61
CA TYR A 154 -42.23 -37.74 -33.93
C TYR A 154 -42.17 -38.88 -34.97
N ASP A 155 -41.22 -39.80 -34.80
CA ASP A 155 -40.93 -40.92 -35.72
C ASP A 155 -41.58 -42.25 -35.31
N HIS A 156 -42.25 -42.32 -34.16
CA HIS A 156 -42.83 -43.57 -33.67
C HIS A 156 -44.32 -43.48 -33.39
N ALA A 157 -45.03 -44.58 -33.65
CA ALA A 157 -46.49 -44.66 -33.62
C ALA A 157 -47.10 -44.23 -32.26
N GLY A 158 -46.43 -44.52 -31.16
CA GLY A 158 -46.90 -44.12 -29.86
C GLY A 158 -46.86 -42.61 -29.59
N ALA A 159 -45.93 -41.87 -30.20
CA ALA A 159 -45.88 -40.42 -30.09
C ALA A 159 -46.86 -39.75 -31.09
N VAL A 160 -47.00 -40.28 -32.28
CA VAL A 160 -47.98 -39.79 -33.28
C VAL A 160 -49.41 -39.94 -32.74
N SER A 161 -49.72 -41.06 -32.06
CA SER A 161 -51.06 -41.29 -31.50
C SER A 161 -51.32 -40.51 -30.18
N HIS A 162 -50.31 -40.16 -29.41
CA HIS A 162 -50.44 -39.44 -28.15
C HIS A 162 -49.44 -38.31 -28.06
N PRO A 163 -49.47 -37.29 -28.89
CA PRO A 163 -48.42 -36.27 -29.02
C PRO A 163 -48.17 -35.50 -27.73
N TRP A 164 -49.21 -35.16 -26.98
CA TRP A 164 -49.06 -34.45 -25.71
C TRP A 164 -48.31 -35.22 -24.62
N ARG A 165 -48.49 -36.56 -24.56
CA ARG A 165 -47.76 -37.41 -23.60
C ARG A 165 -46.25 -37.32 -23.86
N TRP A 166 -45.85 -37.39 -25.13
CA TRP A 166 -44.44 -37.33 -25.51
C TRP A 166 -43.87 -35.91 -25.47
N ALA A 167 -44.69 -34.88 -25.76
CA ALA A 167 -44.34 -33.50 -25.54
C ALA A 167 -43.95 -33.25 -24.05
N PHE A 168 -44.70 -33.81 -23.08
CA PHE A 168 -44.38 -33.73 -21.67
C PHE A 168 -43.07 -34.47 -21.31
N VAL A 169 -42.81 -35.63 -21.94
CA VAL A 169 -41.55 -36.38 -21.73
C VAL A 169 -40.37 -35.54 -22.24
N HIS A 170 -40.45 -35.02 -23.46
CA HIS A 170 -39.40 -34.15 -24.01
C HIS A 170 -39.24 -32.86 -23.21
N ALA A 171 -40.32 -32.23 -22.78
CA ALA A 171 -40.25 -31.04 -21.90
C ALA A 171 -39.56 -31.32 -20.56
N GLY A 172 -39.77 -32.52 -20.00
CA GLY A 172 -39.08 -32.94 -18.76
C GLY A 172 -37.54 -33.03 -18.93
N PHE A 173 -37.10 -33.72 -20.00
CA PHE A 173 -35.69 -33.79 -20.33
C PHE A 173 -35.09 -32.41 -20.69
N PHE A 174 -35.82 -31.61 -21.48
CA PHE A 174 -35.38 -30.27 -21.82
C PHE A 174 -35.28 -29.36 -20.59
N ALA A 175 -36.23 -29.43 -19.67
CA ALA A 175 -36.19 -28.74 -18.41
C ALA A 175 -34.95 -29.15 -17.57
N SER A 176 -34.56 -30.44 -17.58
CA SER A 176 -33.34 -30.90 -16.95
C SER A 176 -32.07 -30.25 -17.56
N ALA A 177 -32.02 -30.17 -18.90
CA ALA A 177 -30.92 -29.46 -19.58
C ALA A 177 -30.91 -27.96 -19.27
N CYS A 178 -32.09 -27.33 -19.17
CA CYS A 178 -32.19 -25.92 -18.73
C CYS A 178 -31.68 -25.72 -17.32
N VAL A 179 -31.98 -26.63 -16.37
CA VAL A 179 -31.44 -26.56 -15.01
C VAL A 179 -29.91 -26.63 -15.02
N GLY A 180 -29.33 -27.58 -15.76
CA GLY A 180 -27.87 -27.68 -15.93
C GLY A 180 -27.27 -26.40 -16.53
N ALA A 181 -27.89 -25.80 -17.53
CA ALA A 181 -27.46 -24.56 -18.15
C ALA A 181 -27.52 -23.37 -17.18
N ILE A 182 -28.59 -23.27 -16.37
CA ILE A 182 -28.74 -22.22 -15.33
C ILE A 182 -27.71 -22.40 -14.20
N ILE A 183 -27.44 -23.64 -13.75
CA ILE A 183 -26.40 -23.92 -12.76
C ILE A 183 -25.03 -23.45 -13.27
N ASN A 184 -24.70 -23.87 -14.51
CA ASN A 184 -23.43 -23.46 -15.13
C ASN A 184 -23.32 -21.94 -15.28
N TRP A 185 -24.36 -21.26 -15.71
CA TRP A 185 -24.43 -19.82 -15.78
C TRP A 185 -24.18 -19.19 -14.38
N ARG A 186 -24.86 -19.69 -13.33
CA ARG A 186 -24.68 -19.18 -11.97
C ARG A 186 -23.25 -19.34 -11.47
N LEU A 187 -22.63 -20.49 -11.74
CA LEU A 187 -21.23 -20.74 -11.37
C LEU A 187 -20.28 -19.77 -12.07
N HIS A 188 -20.51 -19.47 -13.36
CA HIS A 188 -19.72 -18.45 -14.08
C HIS A 188 -19.89 -17.05 -13.50
N GLU A 189 -21.13 -16.67 -13.11
CA GLU A 189 -21.38 -15.38 -12.44
C GLU A 189 -20.60 -15.28 -11.11
N LEU A 190 -20.69 -16.32 -10.27
CA LEU A 190 -19.97 -16.37 -9.00
C LEU A 190 -18.46 -16.33 -9.16
N ALA A 191 -17.93 -17.05 -10.15
CA ALA A 191 -16.49 -17.04 -10.44
C ALA A 191 -16.00 -15.63 -10.84
N ARG A 192 -16.77 -14.91 -11.69
CA ARG A 192 -16.42 -13.53 -12.06
C ARG A 192 -16.51 -12.56 -10.90
N ASP A 193 -17.57 -12.67 -10.07
CA ASP A 193 -17.69 -11.82 -8.87
C ASP A 193 -16.50 -12.04 -7.92
N ALA A 194 -16.06 -13.27 -7.75
CA ALA A 194 -14.89 -13.61 -6.95
C ALA A 194 -13.60 -13.04 -7.56
N GLU A 195 -13.40 -13.17 -8.86
CA GLU A 195 -12.25 -12.61 -9.58
C GLU A 195 -12.18 -11.09 -9.47
N MET A 196 -13.32 -10.40 -9.71
CA MET A 196 -13.39 -8.94 -9.56
C MET A 196 -13.09 -8.49 -8.13
N SER A 197 -13.62 -9.21 -7.13
CA SER A 197 -13.36 -8.88 -5.73
C SER A 197 -11.91 -9.13 -5.32
N LEU A 198 -11.28 -10.16 -5.87
CA LEU A 198 -9.86 -10.45 -5.66
C LEU A 198 -8.99 -9.37 -6.31
N THR A 199 -9.27 -9.04 -7.56
CA THR A 199 -8.56 -7.99 -8.30
C THR A 199 -8.65 -6.63 -7.58
N ALA A 200 -9.85 -6.27 -7.09
CA ALA A 200 -10.05 -5.05 -6.31
C ALA A 200 -9.23 -5.06 -5.01
N ARG A 201 -9.19 -6.20 -4.29
CA ARG A 201 -8.37 -6.35 -3.07
C ARG A 201 -6.89 -6.27 -3.36
N VAL A 202 -6.40 -6.98 -4.39
CA VAL A 202 -4.99 -6.93 -4.80
C VAL A 202 -4.59 -5.50 -5.19
N ARG A 203 -5.43 -4.80 -5.95
CA ARG A 203 -5.18 -3.40 -6.30
C ARG A 203 -5.15 -2.50 -5.07
N HIS A 204 -6.08 -2.67 -4.13
CA HIS A 204 -6.09 -1.90 -2.89
C HIS A 204 -4.83 -2.14 -2.07
N GLN A 205 -4.40 -3.41 -1.90
CA GLN A 205 -3.16 -3.76 -1.19
C GLN A 205 -1.90 -3.23 -1.89
N ALA A 206 -1.90 -3.18 -3.23
CA ALA A 206 -0.77 -2.62 -3.99
C ALA A 206 -0.59 -1.10 -3.78
N HIS A 207 -1.65 -0.39 -3.39
CA HIS A 207 -1.67 1.07 -3.29
C HIS A 207 -1.86 1.62 -1.88
N HIS A 208 -2.17 0.78 -0.87
CA HIS A 208 -2.40 1.21 0.50
C HIS A 208 -1.53 0.44 1.49
N ASP A 209 -1.16 1.12 2.57
CA ASP A 209 -0.49 0.52 3.71
C ASP A 209 -1.51 -0.29 4.54
N PRO A 210 -1.26 -1.59 4.81
CA PRO A 210 -2.23 -2.44 5.49
C PRO A 210 -2.45 -2.10 6.97
N LEU A 211 -1.51 -1.40 7.60
CA LEU A 211 -1.57 -1.05 9.01
C LEU A 211 -2.41 0.20 9.25
N THR A 212 -2.14 1.26 8.50
CA THR A 212 -2.76 2.58 8.69
C THR A 212 -3.97 2.81 7.78
N GLY A 213 -4.12 2.02 6.71
CA GLY A 213 -5.13 2.23 5.67
C GLY A 213 -4.83 3.42 4.74
N LEU A 214 -3.78 4.18 4.99
CA LEU A 214 -3.36 5.29 4.13
C LEU A 214 -2.81 4.77 2.80
N PRO A 215 -2.78 5.62 1.75
CA PRO A 215 -1.96 5.38 0.58
C PRO A 215 -0.53 4.99 0.96
N ASN A 216 0.10 4.14 0.14
CA ASN A 216 1.51 3.78 0.29
C ASN A 216 2.39 4.60 -0.65
N ARG A 217 3.70 4.35 -0.63
CA ARG A 217 4.67 5.04 -1.49
C ARG A 217 4.34 4.95 -2.97
N THR A 218 3.85 3.79 -3.44
CA THR A 218 3.48 3.58 -4.86
C THR A 218 2.38 4.54 -5.27
N GLN A 219 1.32 4.63 -4.48
CA GLN A 219 0.19 5.52 -4.74
C GLN A 219 0.61 7.00 -4.69
N LEU A 220 1.51 7.38 -3.78
CA LEU A 220 2.04 8.75 -3.72
C LEU A 220 2.77 9.12 -5.01
N LEU A 221 3.67 8.25 -5.51
CA LEU A 221 4.43 8.50 -6.72
C LEU A 221 3.53 8.56 -7.97
N GLU A 222 2.53 7.68 -8.07
CA GLU A 222 1.54 7.72 -9.15
C GLU A 222 0.71 9.00 -9.12
N HIS A 223 0.25 9.42 -7.94
CA HIS A 223 -0.50 10.66 -7.76
C HIS A 223 0.36 11.88 -8.14
N ALA A 224 1.60 11.95 -7.67
CA ALA A 224 2.53 13.01 -8.00
C ALA A 224 2.82 13.06 -9.51
N ALA A 225 3.06 11.91 -10.15
CA ALA A 225 3.26 11.84 -11.60
C ALA A 225 2.03 12.32 -12.38
N ALA A 226 0.82 11.98 -11.92
CA ALA A 226 -0.43 12.47 -12.53
C ALA A 226 -0.59 14.00 -12.38
N LEU A 227 -0.25 14.56 -11.21
CA LEU A 227 -0.26 16.01 -10.96
C LEU A 227 0.72 16.75 -11.89
N LEU A 228 1.93 16.20 -12.06
CA LEU A 228 2.97 16.80 -12.91
C LEU A 228 2.62 16.70 -14.41
N ALA A 229 1.91 15.65 -14.82
CA ALA A 229 1.50 15.45 -16.21
C ALA A 229 0.27 16.28 -16.63
N ASP A 230 -0.48 16.87 -15.69
CA ASP A 230 -1.72 17.61 -15.99
C ASP A 230 -1.43 19.01 -16.55
N PRO A 231 -1.74 19.27 -17.84
CA PRO A 231 -1.52 20.58 -18.45
C PRO A 231 -2.29 21.73 -17.78
N ALA A 232 -3.44 21.43 -17.15
CA ALA A 232 -4.26 22.43 -16.46
C ALA A 232 -3.63 22.93 -15.15
N ARG A 233 -2.63 22.21 -14.64
CA ARG A 233 -1.92 22.52 -13.40
C ARG A 233 -0.52 23.10 -13.62
N ARG A 234 -0.10 23.29 -14.87
CA ARG A 234 1.19 23.91 -15.21
C ARG A 234 1.34 25.29 -14.56
N GLY A 235 2.49 25.52 -13.94
CA GLY A 235 2.80 26.78 -13.25
C GLY A 235 2.18 26.92 -11.85
N ARG A 236 1.47 25.92 -11.34
CA ARG A 236 1.04 25.91 -9.94
C ARG A 236 2.12 25.31 -9.06
N PRO A 237 2.38 25.85 -7.86
CA PRO A 237 3.35 25.28 -6.95
C PRO A 237 2.91 23.89 -6.48
N VAL A 238 3.88 23.03 -6.18
CA VAL A 238 3.66 21.74 -5.51
C VAL A 238 4.55 21.71 -4.28
N ALA A 239 3.98 21.30 -3.15
CA ALA A 239 4.74 21.08 -1.94
C ALA A 239 4.78 19.60 -1.57
N VAL A 240 5.91 19.18 -1.03
CA VAL A 240 6.10 17.85 -0.43
C VAL A 240 6.43 18.05 1.04
N LEU A 241 5.72 17.33 1.88
CA LEU A 241 5.99 17.26 3.32
C LEU A 241 6.46 15.84 3.66
N LEU A 242 7.51 15.75 4.42
CA LEU A 242 7.96 14.50 5.03
C LEU A 242 7.80 14.59 6.54
N VAL A 243 7.25 13.56 7.16
CA VAL A 243 6.94 13.53 8.59
C VAL A 243 7.57 12.27 9.20
N ASP A 244 8.27 12.43 10.30
CA ASP A 244 8.88 11.35 11.08
C ASP A 244 8.42 11.47 12.54
N LEU A 245 7.97 10.38 13.14
CA LEU A 245 7.54 10.38 14.54
C LEU A 245 8.77 10.31 15.46
N ASP A 246 8.95 11.34 16.26
CA ASP A 246 10.10 11.43 17.14
C ASP A 246 10.04 10.34 18.21
N ARG A 247 11.17 9.66 18.44
CA ARG A 247 11.32 8.59 19.44
C ARG A 247 10.38 7.40 19.28
N PHE A 248 9.84 7.16 18.08
CA PHE A 248 8.97 5.99 17.84
C PHE A 248 9.67 4.67 18.17
N LYS A 249 10.98 4.61 17.96
CA LYS A 249 11.79 3.46 18.35
C LYS A 249 11.70 3.19 19.86
N ASP A 250 11.72 4.22 20.69
CA ASP A 250 11.64 4.08 22.14
C ASP A 250 10.29 3.48 22.56
N VAL A 251 9.21 3.85 21.86
CA VAL A 251 7.88 3.25 22.06
C VAL A 251 7.92 1.75 21.75
N ASN A 252 8.53 1.36 20.63
CA ASN A 252 8.69 -0.05 20.26
C ASN A 252 9.57 -0.83 21.25
N ASP A 253 10.67 -0.23 21.70
CA ASP A 253 11.64 -0.88 22.59
C ASP A 253 11.04 -1.07 24.00
N VAL A 254 10.17 -0.17 24.47
CA VAL A 254 9.55 -0.21 25.81
C VAL A 254 8.23 -0.99 25.82
N LEU A 255 7.33 -0.73 24.85
CA LEU A 255 5.97 -1.29 24.84
C LEU A 255 5.80 -2.45 23.85
N GLY A 256 6.82 -2.72 23.03
CA GLY A 256 6.79 -3.74 21.99
C GLY A 256 6.19 -3.24 20.66
N HIS A 257 6.55 -3.93 19.57
CA HIS A 257 6.12 -3.56 18.22
C HIS A 257 4.60 -3.55 18.02
N ALA A 258 3.86 -4.40 18.75
CA ALA A 258 2.39 -4.43 18.65
C ALA A 258 1.75 -3.10 19.10
N SER A 259 2.29 -2.50 20.17
CA SER A 259 1.83 -1.20 20.69
C SER A 259 2.23 -0.05 19.74
N GLY A 260 3.43 -0.13 19.13
CA GLY A 260 3.85 0.78 18.06
C GLY A 260 2.92 0.72 16.83
N ASP A 261 2.50 -0.49 16.43
CA ASP A 261 1.54 -0.68 15.34
C ASP A 261 0.17 -0.07 15.67
N VAL A 262 -0.32 -0.22 16.90
CA VAL A 262 -1.56 0.42 17.36
C VAL A 262 -1.43 1.95 17.31
N LEU A 263 -0.29 2.50 17.72
CA LEU A 263 -0.01 3.94 17.64
C LEU A 263 -0.08 4.44 16.20
N LEU A 264 0.63 3.80 15.26
CA LEU A 264 0.62 4.15 13.85
C LEU A 264 -0.78 4.05 13.22
N ALA A 265 -1.53 3.00 13.55
CA ALA A 265 -2.90 2.80 13.08
C ALA A 265 -3.86 3.90 13.56
N ARG A 266 -3.58 4.54 14.71
CA ARG A 266 -4.37 5.67 15.22
C ARG A 266 -3.93 7.01 14.64
N ILE A 267 -2.62 7.24 14.49
CA ILE A 267 -2.06 8.50 13.98
C ILE A 267 -2.40 8.70 12.50
N GLY A 268 -2.27 7.66 11.68
CA GLY A 268 -2.49 7.77 10.24
C GLY A 268 -3.83 8.43 9.86
N PRO A 269 -4.99 7.93 10.33
CA PRO A 269 -6.28 8.55 10.07
C PRO A 269 -6.44 9.98 10.62
N LEU A 270 -5.79 10.32 11.75
CA LEU A 270 -5.79 11.69 12.28
C LEU A 270 -5.08 12.64 11.34
N MET A 271 -3.91 12.25 10.85
CA MET A 271 -3.12 13.04 9.89
C MET A 271 -3.86 13.22 8.55
N ALA A 272 -4.66 12.25 8.12
CA ALA A 272 -5.45 12.37 6.89
C ALA A 272 -6.42 13.57 6.94
N GLY A 273 -6.87 13.98 8.12
CA GLY A 273 -7.67 15.18 8.30
C GLY A 273 -6.93 16.51 8.06
N ALA A 274 -5.60 16.50 7.93
CA ALA A 274 -4.82 17.69 7.66
C ALA A 274 -4.72 18.05 6.18
N VAL A 275 -4.97 17.12 5.27
CA VAL A 275 -4.84 17.31 3.83
C VAL A 275 -6.22 17.43 3.16
N ARG A 276 -6.27 18.03 1.98
CA ARG A 276 -7.49 18.19 1.18
C ARG A 276 -7.70 16.97 0.28
N GLU A 277 -8.88 16.87 -0.33
CA GLU A 277 -9.22 15.77 -1.26
C GLU A 277 -8.28 15.70 -2.50
N ASP A 278 -7.78 16.85 -2.97
CA ASP A 278 -6.83 16.95 -4.09
C ASP A 278 -5.37 16.65 -3.69
N ASP A 279 -5.10 16.56 -2.39
CA ASP A 279 -3.79 16.25 -1.84
C ASP A 279 -3.70 14.75 -1.53
N ILE A 280 -2.49 14.24 -1.35
CA ILE A 280 -2.29 12.87 -0.90
C ILE A 280 -1.42 12.84 0.35
N LEU A 281 -1.85 12.08 1.35
CA LEU A 281 -1.02 11.67 2.49
C LEU A 281 -0.79 10.17 2.40
N CYS A 282 0.45 9.73 2.56
CA CYS A 282 0.82 8.33 2.55
C CYS A 282 1.73 7.97 3.71
N ARG A 283 1.80 6.65 4.00
CA ARG A 283 2.86 6.09 4.83
C ARG A 283 3.94 5.51 3.93
N LEU A 284 5.19 5.93 4.13
CA LEU A 284 6.34 5.44 3.37
C LEU A 284 6.87 4.10 3.92
N GLY A 285 6.83 3.93 5.22
CA GLY A 285 7.26 2.75 5.97
C GLY A 285 7.73 3.13 7.38
N GLY A 286 7.78 2.18 8.31
CA GLY A 286 8.17 2.49 9.69
C GLY A 286 7.29 3.59 10.30
N ASP A 287 7.91 4.63 10.78
CA ASP A 287 7.35 5.85 11.38
C ASP A 287 7.29 7.05 10.43
N GLU A 288 7.60 6.83 9.13
CA GLU A 288 7.67 7.89 8.14
C GLU A 288 6.38 8.03 7.33
N PHE A 289 5.91 9.27 7.18
CA PHE A 289 4.77 9.64 6.35
C PHE A 289 5.17 10.74 5.38
N ALA A 290 4.48 10.82 4.24
CA ALA A 290 4.69 11.88 3.26
C ALA A 290 3.36 12.44 2.77
N ALA A 291 3.34 13.74 2.48
CA ALA A 291 2.22 14.37 1.81
C ALA A 291 2.67 15.11 0.56
N VAL A 292 1.86 15.06 -0.50
CA VAL A 292 2.02 15.90 -1.70
C VAL A 292 0.81 16.81 -1.79
N LEU A 293 1.07 18.12 -1.79
CA LEU A 293 0.06 19.16 -1.80
C LEU A 293 0.04 19.85 -3.16
N SER A 294 -1.11 19.85 -3.80
CA SER A 294 -1.33 20.46 -5.09
C SER A 294 -1.67 21.95 -4.98
N GLY A 295 -0.93 22.82 -5.70
CA GLY A 295 -1.17 24.25 -5.68
C GLY A 295 -0.82 24.92 -4.35
N ALA A 296 0.03 24.31 -3.53
CA ALA A 296 0.44 24.83 -2.24
C ALA A 296 1.75 25.63 -2.35
N ASP A 297 1.71 26.90 -2.03
CA ASP A 297 2.86 27.74 -1.81
C ASP A 297 3.51 27.48 -0.43
N GLU A 298 4.60 28.16 -0.12
CA GLU A 298 5.33 28.00 1.15
C GLU A 298 4.43 28.24 2.37
N GLN A 299 3.60 29.28 2.34
CA GLN A 299 2.73 29.60 3.47
C GLN A 299 1.67 28.52 3.71
N THR A 300 1.07 28.04 2.63
CA THR A 300 0.08 26.95 2.66
C THR A 300 0.72 25.65 3.15
N ALA A 301 1.90 25.31 2.64
CA ALA A 301 2.62 24.10 3.03
C ALA A 301 3.02 24.12 4.51
N LEU A 302 3.54 25.24 5.01
CA LEU A 302 3.87 25.43 6.42
C LEU A 302 2.62 25.39 7.33
N ALA A 303 1.48 25.91 6.86
CA ALA A 303 0.22 25.82 7.59
C ALA A 303 -0.26 24.37 7.71
N VAL A 304 -0.09 23.56 6.66
CA VAL A 304 -0.41 22.12 6.71
C VAL A 304 0.57 21.38 7.63
N ALA A 305 1.86 21.68 7.58
CA ALA A 305 2.86 21.09 8.48
C ALA A 305 2.51 21.35 9.96
N ARG A 306 2.16 22.59 10.32
CA ARG A 306 1.71 22.93 11.66
C ARG A 306 0.45 22.16 12.05
N ARG A 307 -0.55 22.09 11.15
CA ARG A 307 -1.79 21.34 11.39
C ARG A 307 -1.54 19.84 11.61
N LEU A 308 -0.60 19.24 10.86
CA LEU A 308 -0.18 17.85 11.08
C LEU A 308 0.37 17.66 12.49
N LEU A 309 1.27 18.52 12.93
CA LEU A 309 1.84 18.47 14.28
C LEU A 309 0.76 18.63 15.37
N GLU A 310 -0.16 19.58 15.20
CA GLU A 310 -1.27 19.77 16.13
C GLU A 310 -2.16 18.52 16.26
N LEU A 311 -2.39 17.80 15.15
CA LEU A 311 -3.18 16.57 15.15
C LEU A 311 -2.45 15.37 15.76
N ILE A 312 -1.12 15.34 15.66
CA ILE A 312 -0.26 14.28 16.22
C ILE A 312 -0.05 14.49 17.72
N SER A 313 0.15 15.75 18.17
CA SER A 313 0.46 16.12 19.56
C SER A 313 -0.71 15.92 20.52
N VAL A 314 -1.47 14.84 20.33
CA VAL A 314 -2.57 14.45 21.23
C VAL A 314 -2.08 13.31 22.11
N THR A 315 -2.27 13.45 23.42
CA THR A 315 -1.99 12.35 24.35
C THR A 315 -2.84 11.14 24.01
N MET A 316 -2.21 10.03 23.68
CA MET A 316 -2.88 8.77 23.34
C MET A 316 -2.65 7.74 24.44
N ASP A 317 -3.70 7.07 24.86
CA ASP A 317 -3.57 5.90 25.72
C ASP A 317 -3.29 4.66 24.85
N ILE A 318 -2.12 4.06 25.06
CA ILE A 318 -1.71 2.82 24.39
C ILE A 318 -1.35 1.82 25.49
N ASP A 319 -2.11 0.76 25.59
CA ASP A 319 -1.95 -0.30 26.59
C ASP A 319 -1.90 0.20 28.05
N GLY A 320 -2.66 1.26 28.37
CA GLY A 320 -2.72 1.87 29.70
C GLY A 320 -1.59 2.89 29.98
N VAL A 321 -0.77 3.19 28.97
CA VAL A 321 0.30 4.20 29.04
C VAL A 321 -0.12 5.44 28.26
N ALA A 322 -0.15 6.60 28.91
CA ALA A 322 -0.42 7.88 28.26
C ALA A 322 0.83 8.35 27.51
N LEU A 323 0.84 8.22 26.20
CA LEU A 323 1.94 8.65 25.32
C LEU A 323 1.66 10.04 24.76
N ASN A 324 2.66 10.91 24.87
CA ASN A 324 2.67 12.18 24.15
C ASN A 324 3.56 12.02 22.92
N VAL A 325 2.96 12.09 21.73
CA VAL A 325 3.66 11.84 20.46
C VAL A 325 4.10 13.16 19.87
N GLU A 326 5.38 13.26 19.55
CA GLU A 326 5.97 14.37 18.82
C GLU A 326 6.39 13.91 17.43
N ALA A 327 6.50 14.84 16.50
CA ALA A 327 6.96 14.56 15.14
C ALA A 327 7.79 15.72 14.60
N SER A 328 8.65 15.40 13.65
CA SER A 328 9.43 16.37 12.88
C SER A 328 8.98 16.39 11.42
N VAL A 329 8.73 17.59 10.88
CA VAL A 329 8.20 17.77 9.53
C VAL A 329 9.18 18.58 8.68
N GLY A 330 9.60 18.03 7.55
CA GLY A 330 10.34 18.73 6.52
C GLY A 330 9.42 19.15 5.38
N VAL A 331 9.55 20.39 4.91
CA VAL A 331 8.74 20.96 3.86
C VAL A 331 9.62 21.35 2.68
N ALA A 332 9.29 20.89 1.48
CA ALA A 332 9.92 21.31 0.24
C ALA A 332 8.86 21.82 -0.74
N VAL A 333 9.09 22.98 -1.35
CA VAL A 333 8.14 23.62 -2.28
C VAL A 333 8.82 23.88 -3.61
N SER A 334 8.17 23.54 -4.69
CA SER A 334 8.56 23.94 -6.02
C SER A 334 7.68 25.06 -6.55
N THR A 335 8.29 26.10 -7.03
CA THR A 335 7.60 27.26 -7.62
C THR A 335 7.24 27.06 -9.09
N SER A 336 7.79 26.03 -9.75
CA SER A 336 7.52 25.71 -11.17
C SER A 336 7.45 24.20 -11.36
N LEU A 337 6.46 23.73 -12.12
CA LEU A 337 6.30 22.32 -12.50
C LEU A 337 7.14 21.92 -13.73
N GLU A 338 7.82 22.87 -14.38
CA GLU A 338 8.49 22.60 -15.67
C GLU A 338 9.81 21.80 -15.52
N ASP A 339 10.44 21.84 -14.31
CA ASP A 339 11.73 21.19 -14.06
C ASP A 339 11.75 20.37 -12.75
N VAL A 340 10.59 19.95 -12.21
CA VAL A 340 10.52 19.30 -10.90
C VAL A 340 10.38 17.81 -11.02
N ASP A 341 11.37 17.14 -10.48
CA ASP A 341 11.33 15.73 -10.14
C ASP A 341 10.84 15.55 -8.70
N ILE A 342 9.82 14.70 -8.52
CA ILE A 342 9.24 14.40 -7.20
C ILE A 342 10.29 13.80 -6.25
N ASP A 343 11.22 13.01 -6.76
CA ASP A 343 12.30 12.43 -5.95
C ASP A 343 13.23 13.53 -5.41
N THR A 344 13.45 14.59 -6.17
CA THR A 344 14.19 15.77 -5.70
C THR A 344 13.45 16.49 -4.59
N LEU A 345 12.14 16.68 -4.70
CA LEU A 345 11.34 17.30 -3.63
C LEU A 345 11.30 16.44 -2.37
N LEU A 346 11.16 15.13 -2.51
CA LEU A 346 11.23 14.20 -1.38
C LEU A 346 12.58 14.29 -0.67
N ARG A 347 13.67 14.32 -1.42
CA ARG A 347 15.02 14.48 -0.87
C ARG A 347 15.18 15.84 -0.15
N HIS A 348 14.66 16.93 -0.72
CA HIS A 348 14.69 18.24 -0.08
C HIS A 348 13.86 18.27 1.21
N ALA A 349 12.68 17.63 1.20
CA ALA A 349 11.85 17.50 2.39
C ALA A 349 12.53 16.67 3.47
N ASP A 350 13.27 15.61 3.10
CA ASP A 350 14.05 14.77 4.04
C ASP A 350 15.14 15.58 4.74
N ILE A 351 15.90 16.40 3.98
CA ILE A 351 16.92 17.29 4.54
C ILE A 351 16.30 18.29 5.52
N ALA A 352 15.16 18.88 5.16
CA ALA A 352 14.45 19.82 6.02
C ALA A 352 13.90 19.12 7.28
N MET A 353 13.31 17.92 7.16
CA MET A 353 12.79 17.13 8.27
C MET A 353 13.91 16.79 9.27
N TYR A 354 15.06 16.36 8.77
CA TYR A 354 16.21 16.10 9.60
C TYR A 354 16.71 17.37 10.33
N THR A 355 16.66 18.52 9.66
CA THR A 355 17.00 19.81 10.27
C THR A 355 16.02 20.18 11.37
N ALA A 356 14.71 19.98 11.15
CA ALA A 356 13.66 20.19 12.14
C ALA A 356 13.89 19.30 13.38
N LYS A 357 14.17 18.02 13.16
CA LYS A 357 14.43 17.02 14.22
C LYS A 357 15.61 17.40 15.11
N ARG A 358 16.69 17.90 14.51
CA ARG A 358 17.87 18.36 15.26
C ARG A 358 17.61 19.63 16.07
N ALA A 359 16.96 20.60 15.43
CA ALA A 359 16.65 21.87 16.08
C ALA A 359 15.50 21.78 17.09
N ARG A 360 14.81 20.63 17.16
CA ARG A 360 13.59 20.43 17.96
C ARG A 360 12.54 21.53 17.73
N CYS A 361 12.41 22.00 16.47
CA CYS A 361 11.51 23.11 16.12
C CYS A 361 10.20 22.65 15.51
N GLY A 362 9.96 21.34 15.43
CA GLY A 362 8.75 20.71 14.89
C GLY A 362 8.71 20.68 13.38
N TYR A 363 8.91 21.78 12.66
CA TYR A 363 8.94 21.78 11.20
C TYR A 363 9.93 22.80 10.63
N THR A 364 10.43 22.53 9.42
CA THR A 364 11.35 23.42 8.69
C THR A 364 11.08 23.37 7.20
N LEU A 365 11.20 24.53 6.55
CA LEU A 365 11.21 24.67 5.10
C LEU A 365 12.62 24.38 4.58
N TYR A 366 12.74 23.62 3.51
CA TYR A 366 14.02 23.38 2.84
C TYR A 366 14.65 24.67 2.32
N GLN A 367 15.91 24.82 2.58
CA GLN A 367 16.79 25.87 2.04
C GLN A 367 18.05 25.21 1.49
N ALA A 368 18.60 25.76 0.41
CA ALA A 368 19.74 25.14 -0.28
C ALA A 368 21.03 25.05 0.56
N ASP A 369 21.20 25.91 1.56
CA ASP A 369 22.30 25.86 2.52
C ASP A 369 22.26 24.63 3.44
N GLN A 370 21.06 24.08 3.69
CA GLN A 370 20.88 22.86 4.48
C GLN A 370 21.45 21.61 3.77
N ASP A 371 21.41 21.53 2.44
CA ASP A 371 21.97 20.44 1.64
C ASP A 371 23.50 20.39 1.77
N THR A 372 24.13 21.53 1.69
CA THR A 372 25.59 21.68 1.87
C THR A 372 26.01 21.20 3.26
N SER A 373 25.30 21.62 4.31
CA SER A 373 25.54 21.23 5.70
C SER A 373 25.43 19.70 5.91
N THR A 374 24.50 19.04 5.24
CA THR A 374 24.32 17.57 5.36
C THR A 374 25.45 16.78 4.70
N ARG A 375 25.89 17.19 3.49
CA ARG A 375 27.04 16.58 2.80
C ARG A 375 28.36 16.78 3.53
N GLU A 376 28.60 18.01 3.99
CA GLU A 376 29.80 18.33 4.77
C GLU A 376 29.88 17.49 6.04
N ARG A 377 28.76 17.26 6.70
CA ARG A 377 28.70 16.45 7.91
C ARG A 377 28.96 14.96 7.66
N LEU A 378 28.46 14.38 6.56
CA LEU A 378 28.78 13.00 6.19
C LEU A 378 30.28 12.84 5.89
N ASN A 379 30.90 13.83 5.25
CA ASN A 379 32.33 13.85 5.02
C ASN A 379 33.10 13.96 6.36
N LEU A 380 32.65 14.86 7.24
CA LEU A 380 33.25 15.05 8.57
C LEU A 380 33.28 13.74 9.39
N LEU A 381 32.21 12.95 9.33
CA LEU A 381 32.15 11.64 9.99
C LEU A 381 33.15 10.63 9.43
N GLY A 382 33.32 10.60 8.12
CA GLY A 382 34.35 9.79 7.48
C GLY A 382 35.77 10.17 7.93
N GLU A 383 36.01 11.46 8.07
CA GLU A 383 37.29 12.04 8.47
C GLU A 383 37.56 11.89 9.98
N MET A 384 36.52 11.94 10.83
CA MET A 384 36.65 11.90 12.30
C MET A 384 37.37 10.65 12.83
N ARG A 385 37.12 9.48 12.21
CA ARG A 385 37.83 8.24 12.60
C ARG A 385 39.32 8.32 12.32
N GLN A 386 39.73 9.00 11.25
CA GLN A 386 41.13 9.22 10.93
C GLN A 386 41.74 10.30 11.82
N ALA A 387 40.96 11.32 12.15
CA ALA A 387 41.36 12.40 13.05
C ALA A 387 41.73 11.89 14.45
N LEU A 388 40.95 10.94 15.00
CA LEU A 388 41.28 10.26 16.27
C LEU A 388 42.62 9.52 16.21
N ALA A 389 42.96 8.94 15.06
CA ALA A 389 44.22 8.21 14.89
C ALA A 389 45.44 9.14 14.62
N ARG A 390 45.18 10.41 14.28
CA ARG A 390 46.22 11.41 13.94
C ARG A 390 46.37 12.49 15.00
N ASP A 391 45.70 12.35 16.15
CA ASP A 391 45.70 13.34 17.24
C ASP A 391 45.30 14.76 16.79
N GLU A 392 44.29 14.85 15.86
CA GLU A 392 43.81 16.14 15.38
C GLU A 392 42.84 16.82 16.35
N PHE A 393 42.47 16.16 17.46
CA PHE A 393 41.65 16.73 18.52
C PHE A 393 42.50 17.31 19.62
N VAL A 394 42.20 18.56 19.99
CA VAL A 394 42.88 19.30 21.06
C VAL A 394 41.86 19.79 22.09
N LEU A 395 42.34 20.14 23.29
CA LEU A 395 41.52 20.69 24.36
C LEU A 395 41.85 22.15 24.59
N HIS A 396 40.78 22.97 24.58
CA HIS A 396 40.82 24.32 25.12
C HIS A 396 40.28 24.31 26.54
N TYR A 397 40.88 25.05 27.44
CA TYR A 397 40.52 25.04 28.84
C TYR A 397 39.87 26.35 29.23
N GLN A 398 38.60 26.28 29.68
CA GLN A 398 37.88 27.42 30.23
C GLN A 398 38.03 27.43 31.74
N PRO A 399 38.56 28.53 32.35
CA PRO A 399 38.82 28.57 33.78
C PRO A 399 37.53 28.59 34.60
N LYS A 400 37.48 27.76 35.67
CA LYS A 400 36.42 27.74 36.69
C LYS A 400 36.92 28.51 37.91
N LEU A 401 36.20 29.55 38.32
CA LEU A 401 36.57 30.42 39.42
C LEU A 401 35.62 30.24 40.61
N SER A 402 36.17 30.26 41.80
CA SER A 402 35.40 30.33 43.05
C SER A 402 34.68 31.68 43.14
N LEU A 403 33.38 31.70 43.28
CA LEU A 403 32.59 32.93 43.37
C LEU A 403 32.92 33.80 44.58
N PRO A 404 33.20 33.25 45.80
CA PRO A 404 33.48 34.05 46.98
C PRO A 404 34.82 34.83 46.92
N ASP A 405 35.87 34.28 46.33
CA ASP A 405 37.21 34.83 46.40
C ASP A 405 37.94 34.97 45.05
N GLY A 406 37.29 34.58 43.94
CA GLY A 406 37.83 34.71 42.58
C GLY A 406 39.03 33.82 42.27
N ARG A 407 39.34 32.85 43.14
CA ARG A 407 40.46 31.94 42.89
C ARG A 407 40.13 30.93 41.80
N LEU A 408 41.15 30.58 41.01
CA LEU A 408 41.06 29.49 40.05
C LEU A 408 40.95 28.16 40.81
N ILE A 409 39.90 27.42 40.59
CA ILE A 409 39.60 26.13 41.25
C ILE A 409 39.70 24.95 40.28
N GLY A 410 39.61 25.18 38.97
CA GLY A 410 39.67 24.16 37.94
C GLY A 410 39.50 24.74 36.55
N ALA A 411 39.31 23.88 35.58
CA ALA A 411 39.02 24.27 34.21
C ALA A 411 38.06 23.26 33.56
N GLU A 412 37.22 23.72 32.66
CA GLU A 412 36.43 22.87 31.77
C GLU A 412 37.22 22.58 30.49
N ALA A 413 37.32 21.31 30.12
CA ALA A 413 38.01 20.87 28.91
C ALA A 413 37.03 20.85 27.74
N LEU A 414 37.19 21.79 26.85
CA LEU A 414 36.36 21.98 25.66
C LEU A 414 37.10 21.44 24.43
N ALA A 415 36.61 20.35 23.86
CA ALA A 415 37.21 19.75 22.69
C ALA A 415 37.17 20.70 21.48
N ARG A 416 38.21 20.66 20.67
CA ARG A 416 38.31 21.34 19.37
C ARG A 416 38.93 20.38 18.37
N TRP A 417 38.52 20.43 17.12
CA TRP A 417 39.15 19.65 16.07
C TRP A 417 40.00 20.56 15.17
N GLU A 418 41.31 20.38 15.21
CA GLU A 418 42.24 21.04 14.31
C GLU A 418 42.30 20.31 12.98
N HIS A 419 41.31 20.64 12.11
CA HIS A 419 41.18 19.96 10.84
C HIS A 419 42.20 20.48 9.82
N PRO A 420 42.93 19.57 9.09
CA PRO A 420 44.05 19.98 8.23
C PRO A 420 43.71 20.94 7.11
N THR A 421 42.44 20.95 6.64
CA THR A 421 42.00 21.80 5.52
C THR A 421 40.92 22.82 5.89
N ARG A 422 40.18 22.59 7.02
CA ARG A 422 39.03 23.43 7.42
C ARG A 422 39.37 24.35 8.60
N GLY A 423 40.57 24.21 9.19
CA GLY A 423 40.94 24.92 10.39
C GLY A 423 40.28 24.36 11.65
N LEU A 424 39.99 25.23 12.61
CA LEU A 424 39.42 24.84 13.89
C LEU A 424 37.91 24.63 13.82
N ILE A 425 37.46 23.38 14.00
CA ILE A 425 36.03 22.99 13.98
C ILE A 425 35.51 22.92 15.42
N ALA A 426 34.35 23.55 15.64
CA ALA A 426 33.69 23.60 16.94
C ALA A 426 32.96 22.29 17.29
N PRO A 427 32.80 21.94 18.61
CA PRO A 427 32.11 20.70 19.03
C PRO A 427 30.71 20.54 18.49
N GLY A 428 29.94 21.64 18.39
CA GLY A 428 28.57 21.63 17.86
C GLY A 428 28.42 21.10 16.42
N GLU A 429 29.50 21.09 15.64
CA GLU A 429 29.50 20.59 14.25
C GLU A 429 29.76 19.07 14.19
N PHE A 430 30.57 18.47 15.06
CA PHE A 430 30.97 17.07 14.97
C PHE A 430 30.43 16.16 16.09
N ILE A 431 30.19 16.68 17.32
CA ILE A 431 29.68 15.87 18.44
C ILE A 431 28.35 15.19 18.11
N PRO A 432 27.30 15.90 17.60
CA PRO A 432 26.03 15.26 17.27
C PRO A 432 26.15 14.14 16.22
N ALA A 433 27.13 14.30 15.35
CA ALA A 433 27.44 13.32 14.33
C ALA A 433 28.16 12.09 14.93
N ALA A 434 29.11 12.30 15.83
CA ALA A 434 29.78 11.24 16.57
C ALA A 434 28.82 10.42 17.42
N GLU A 435 27.86 11.08 18.07
CA GLU A 435 26.79 10.41 18.83
C GLU A 435 25.93 9.50 17.96
N SER A 436 25.55 9.94 16.76
CA SER A 436 24.71 9.15 15.85
C SER A 436 25.39 7.87 15.31
N THR A 437 26.72 7.80 15.31
CA THR A 437 27.51 6.73 14.66
C THR A 437 28.27 5.82 15.63
N GLY A 438 28.16 6.06 16.94
CA GLY A 438 28.94 5.32 17.96
C GLY A 438 30.42 5.73 18.05
N LEU A 439 30.88 6.72 17.28
CA LEU A 439 32.24 7.28 17.43
C LEU A 439 32.40 8.11 18.70
N ILE A 440 31.30 8.42 19.38
CA ILE A 440 31.34 9.22 20.62
C ILE A 440 32.11 8.53 21.74
N VAL A 441 32.04 7.20 21.87
CA VAL A 441 32.76 6.45 22.92
C VAL A 441 34.27 6.54 22.70
N PRO A 442 34.86 6.14 21.57
CA PRO A 442 36.29 6.28 21.34
C PRO A 442 36.77 7.75 21.37
N PHE A 443 35.93 8.69 20.93
CA PHE A 443 36.21 10.11 21.02
C PHE A 443 36.27 10.57 22.50
N THR A 444 35.29 10.22 23.32
CA THR A 444 35.28 10.57 24.76
C THR A 444 36.51 10.03 25.50
N LEU A 445 36.89 8.78 25.23
CA LEU A 445 38.10 8.19 25.81
C LEU A 445 39.37 8.91 25.37
N HIS A 446 39.44 9.39 24.14
CA HIS A 446 40.54 10.20 23.64
C HIS A 446 40.59 11.56 24.36
N VAL A 447 39.45 12.25 24.49
CA VAL A 447 39.34 13.52 25.25
C VAL A 447 39.73 13.34 26.72
N LEU A 448 39.25 12.29 27.39
CA LEU A 448 39.61 11.97 28.76
C LEU A 448 41.12 11.75 28.90
N ARG A 449 41.76 11.07 27.97
CA ARG A 449 43.21 10.87 27.98
C ARG A 449 43.98 12.20 27.89
N LEU A 450 43.57 13.09 26.97
CA LEU A 450 44.17 14.43 26.84
C LEU A 450 43.95 15.27 28.08
N ALA A 451 42.77 15.24 28.68
CA ALA A 451 42.46 15.96 29.91
C ALA A 451 43.33 15.48 31.10
N VAL A 452 43.45 14.17 31.28
CA VAL A 452 44.26 13.56 32.33
C VAL A 452 45.76 13.84 32.12
N GLN A 453 46.25 13.82 30.88
CA GLN A 453 47.62 14.25 30.57
C GLN A 453 47.88 15.69 31.01
N GLN A 454 46.94 16.60 30.75
CA GLN A 454 47.08 17.99 31.14
C GLN A 454 47.03 18.16 32.65
N ILE A 455 46.18 17.40 33.37
CA ILE A 455 46.18 17.40 34.84
C ILE A 455 47.54 16.98 35.37
N ALA A 456 48.16 15.93 34.83
CA ALA A 456 49.47 15.45 35.22
C ALA A 456 50.54 16.54 35.03
N VAL A 457 50.55 17.25 33.90
CA VAL A 457 51.46 18.38 33.64
C VAL A 457 51.28 19.47 34.69
N TRP A 458 50.04 19.89 34.99
CA TRP A 458 49.82 20.92 36.03
C TRP A 458 50.17 20.45 37.45
N GLN A 459 50.03 19.15 37.71
CA GLN A 459 50.46 18.55 38.98
C GLN A 459 52.02 18.59 39.14
N GLU A 460 52.77 18.26 38.09
CA GLU A 460 54.22 18.36 38.05
C GLU A 460 54.70 19.80 38.19
N GLU A 461 53.96 20.78 37.66
CA GLU A 461 54.25 22.21 37.85
C GLU A 461 53.90 22.73 39.26
N GLY A 462 53.38 21.86 40.13
CA GLY A 462 53.00 22.24 41.52
C GLY A 462 51.69 23.03 41.59
N ARG A 463 50.83 22.93 40.55
CA ARG A 463 49.53 23.61 40.42
C ARG A 463 48.41 22.60 40.13
N PRO A 464 48.10 21.69 41.04
CA PRO A 464 47.02 20.71 40.78
C PRO A 464 45.70 21.44 40.63
N LEU A 465 45.12 21.35 39.43
CA LEU A 465 43.80 21.90 39.06
C LEU A 465 42.90 20.76 38.65
N SER A 466 41.63 20.81 39.06
CA SER A 466 40.62 19.90 38.55
C SER A 466 40.24 20.21 37.09
N VAL A 467 39.99 19.17 36.32
CA VAL A 467 39.51 19.35 34.95
C VAL A 467 38.16 18.66 34.79
N ALA A 468 37.18 19.43 34.34
CA ALA A 468 35.85 18.94 34.01
C ALA A 468 35.79 18.52 32.53
N VAL A 469 35.22 17.36 32.26
CA VAL A 469 35.07 16.81 30.92
C VAL A 469 33.60 16.43 30.69
N ASN A 470 33.02 16.93 29.61
CA ASN A 470 31.66 16.60 29.18
C ASN A 470 31.55 15.13 28.79
N LEU A 471 30.54 14.42 29.33
CA LEU A 471 30.28 13.00 29.10
C LEU A 471 28.96 12.80 28.39
N SER A 472 29.01 12.21 27.17
CA SER A 472 27.76 11.86 26.44
C SER A 472 26.99 10.75 27.16
N PRO A 473 25.64 10.84 27.20
CA PRO A 473 24.76 9.79 27.74
C PRO A 473 25.07 8.40 27.20
N ARG A 474 25.47 8.30 25.93
CA ARG A 474 25.80 7.02 25.27
C ARG A 474 27.04 6.35 25.88
N CYS A 475 27.93 7.10 26.45
CA CYS A 475 29.11 6.52 27.12
C CYS A 475 28.74 5.80 28.41
N LEU A 476 27.70 6.24 29.13
CA LEU A 476 27.21 5.59 30.35
C LEU A 476 26.59 4.20 30.10
N ALA A 477 26.22 3.92 28.86
CA ALA A 477 25.75 2.61 28.45
C ALA A 477 26.89 1.58 28.27
N ASP A 478 28.15 2.02 28.22
CA ASP A 478 29.31 1.13 28.13
C ASP A 478 29.66 0.55 29.54
N PRO A 479 29.52 -0.77 29.74
CA PRO A 479 29.82 -1.38 31.04
C PRO A 479 31.30 -1.25 31.48
N ASP A 480 32.19 -1.04 30.52
CA ASP A 480 33.64 -0.97 30.76
C ASP A 480 34.13 0.46 30.99
N LEU A 481 33.25 1.48 30.89
CA LEU A 481 33.61 2.89 30.99
C LEU A 481 34.38 3.19 32.30
N THR A 482 33.88 2.77 33.46
CA THR A 482 34.54 2.99 34.76
C THR A 482 35.94 2.42 34.77
N GLY A 483 36.11 1.18 34.29
CA GLY A 483 37.43 0.54 34.21
C GLY A 483 38.40 1.28 33.29
N GLN A 484 37.91 1.76 32.15
CA GLN A 484 38.68 2.50 31.16
C GLN A 484 39.14 3.87 31.70
N VAL A 485 38.25 4.61 32.39
CA VAL A 485 38.59 5.90 33.03
C VAL A 485 39.63 5.71 34.10
N LEU A 486 39.47 4.73 34.99
CA LEU A 486 40.44 4.44 36.03
C LEU A 486 41.80 4.00 35.48
N ALA A 487 41.83 3.24 34.41
CA ALA A 487 43.03 2.85 33.71
C ALA A 487 43.77 4.07 33.12
N ILE A 488 43.05 5.06 32.58
CA ILE A 488 43.62 6.31 32.08
C ILE A 488 44.21 7.11 33.23
N LEU A 489 43.50 7.30 34.35
CA LEU A 489 44.01 8.01 35.53
C LEU A 489 45.28 7.35 36.10
N ALA A 490 45.26 6.03 36.21
CA ALA A 490 46.42 5.27 36.70
C ALA A 490 47.64 5.35 35.78
N ALA A 491 47.43 5.43 34.46
CA ALA A 491 48.53 5.52 33.48
C ALA A 491 49.34 6.83 33.60
N TYR A 492 48.75 7.89 34.15
CA TYR A 492 49.40 9.20 34.34
C TYR A 492 49.60 9.59 35.81
N ASP A 493 49.36 8.68 36.75
CA ASP A 493 49.46 8.89 38.20
C ASP A 493 48.64 10.11 38.69
N VAL A 494 47.42 10.26 38.13
CA VAL A 494 46.50 11.35 38.47
C VAL A 494 45.49 10.89 39.51
N PRO A 495 45.35 11.61 40.65
CA PRO A 495 44.32 11.32 41.64
C PRO A 495 42.90 11.52 41.07
N PRO A 496 41.95 10.58 41.31
CA PRO A 496 40.61 10.64 40.72
C PRO A 496 39.85 11.94 41.00
N HIS A 497 40.04 12.57 42.16
CA HIS A 497 39.35 13.81 42.56
C HIS A 497 39.75 15.05 41.73
N LEU A 498 40.78 14.97 40.90
CA LEU A 498 41.15 16.01 39.95
C LEU A 498 40.42 15.89 38.61
N LEU A 499 39.72 14.79 38.36
CA LEU A 499 38.84 14.64 37.22
C LEU A 499 37.38 14.87 37.65
N GLU A 500 36.68 15.72 36.92
CA GLU A 500 35.26 15.96 37.05
C GLU A 500 34.58 15.52 35.74
N LEU A 501 33.44 14.82 35.83
CA LEU A 501 32.63 14.44 34.65
C LEU A 501 31.33 15.21 34.66
N GLU A 502 31.06 15.95 33.61
CA GLU A 502 29.85 16.76 33.43
C GLU A 502 28.85 16.01 32.58
N ILE A 503 27.61 15.89 33.07
CA ILE A 503 26.49 15.24 32.39
C ILE A 503 25.32 16.21 32.26
N THR A 504 24.54 16.11 31.22
CA THR A 504 23.32 16.91 31.07
C THR A 504 22.12 16.25 31.78
N GLU A 505 21.09 17.03 32.18
CA GLU A 505 19.88 16.50 32.82
C GLU A 505 19.23 15.36 32.01
N ASN A 506 19.23 15.46 30.68
CA ASN A 506 18.69 14.45 29.79
C ASN A 506 19.46 13.11 29.79
N THR A 507 20.63 13.07 30.38
CA THR A 507 21.48 11.87 30.48
C THR A 507 20.79 10.72 31.22
N LEU A 508 19.97 11.04 32.22
CA LEU A 508 19.30 10.06 33.07
C LEU A 508 17.97 9.56 32.45
N ALA A 509 17.51 10.13 31.33
CA ALA A 509 16.19 9.82 30.77
C ALA A 509 16.11 8.51 29.95
N HIS A 510 17.25 8.01 29.43
CA HIS A 510 17.25 6.87 28.49
C HIS A 510 17.34 5.49 29.15
N ASP A 511 18.17 5.35 30.18
CA ASP A 511 18.35 4.14 31.01
C ASP A 511 18.77 4.55 32.40
N PRO A 512 17.82 4.95 33.27
CA PRO A 512 18.15 5.53 34.58
C PRO A 512 18.94 4.59 35.50
N GLU A 513 18.59 3.29 35.51
CA GLU A 513 19.22 2.33 36.43
C GLU A 513 20.69 2.08 36.06
N ARG A 514 20.95 1.90 34.77
CA ARG A 514 22.32 1.66 34.28
C ARG A 514 23.19 2.89 34.37
N ALA A 515 22.66 4.06 33.97
CA ALA A 515 23.39 5.33 34.10
C ALA A 515 23.73 5.61 35.55
N LEU A 516 22.79 5.46 36.50
CA LEU A 516 23.01 5.64 37.91
C LEU A 516 24.05 4.68 38.46
N SER A 517 24.02 3.40 38.06
CA SER A 517 25.03 2.41 38.46
C SER A 517 26.44 2.80 38.02
N THR A 518 26.61 3.22 36.76
CA THR A 518 27.91 3.66 36.23
C THR A 518 28.42 4.93 36.92
N LEU A 519 27.52 5.94 37.10
CA LEU A 519 27.86 7.18 37.81
C LEU A 519 28.24 6.94 39.28
N THR A 520 27.52 6.05 39.98
CA THR A 520 27.83 5.66 41.33
C THR A 520 29.23 5.02 41.42
N ALA A 521 29.54 4.09 40.50
CA ALA A 521 30.84 3.45 40.46
C ALA A 521 31.99 4.43 40.19
N LEU A 522 31.79 5.42 39.33
CA LEU A 522 32.76 6.51 39.08
C LEU A 522 32.93 7.42 40.31
N HIS A 523 31.82 7.78 40.98
CA HIS A 523 31.84 8.59 42.20
C HIS A 523 32.54 7.86 43.36
N ASP A 524 32.24 6.58 43.57
CA ASP A 524 32.86 5.76 44.62
C ASP A 524 34.38 5.58 44.39
N ALA A 525 34.80 5.66 43.13
CA ALA A 525 36.24 5.71 42.78
C ALA A 525 36.89 7.07 43.03
N GLY A 526 36.15 8.09 43.49
CA GLY A 526 36.61 9.41 43.84
C GLY A 526 36.59 10.45 42.72
N ILE A 527 35.94 10.18 41.59
CA ILE A 527 35.74 11.12 40.47
C ILE A 527 34.58 12.05 40.82
N ALA A 528 34.72 13.35 40.61
CA ALA A 528 33.64 14.30 40.80
C ALA A 528 32.63 14.20 39.63
N ILE A 529 31.33 14.30 39.97
CA ILE A 529 30.24 14.31 38.97
C ILE A 529 29.48 15.62 39.13
N SER A 530 29.26 16.33 38.02
CA SER A 530 28.43 17.54 37.96
C SER A 530 27.35 17.40 36.91
N ILE A 531 26.25 18.13 37.12
CA ILE A 531 25.15 18.21 36.18
C ILE A 531 25.20 19.59 35.54
N ASP A 532 25.29 19.59 34.22
CA ASP A 532 25.27 20.79 33.37
C ASP A 532 23.86 20.96 32.73
N ASP A 533 23.51 22.14 32.25
CA ASP A 533 22.19 22.58 31.79
C ASP A 533 21.44 21.61 30.84
#